data_a69a7141a7110acdc630437687ccac68
#
_entry.id   a69a7141a7110acdc630437687ccac68
#
_cell.length_a   1.000
_cell.length_b   1.000
_cell.length_c   1.000
_cell.angle_alpha   90.00
_cell.angle_beta   90.00
_cell.angle_gamma   90.00
#
_symmetry.space_group_name_H-M   'P 1'
#
loop_
_entity.id
_entity.type
_entity.pdbx_description
1 polymer ?
#
loop_
_entity_poly.entity_id
_entity_poly.type
_entity_poly.pdbx_seq_one_letter_code
_entity_poly.pdbx_strand_id
1 'polypeptide(L)'
;MRFDVLYYLIDIDETHSINATAQRFFITQPAISTAIVNLEKSMGVKLLERSAHGVVPTAEGRKVIEAAKKILHEWDLLEQNLHQTAADAVQSSFVPINILCASGLTNLLIPPMLEAVDKKFPHVDVALEHTSSIEVFLRQFYDYNDTTDIFLVT
;
A
#
# COMPACT_ATOMS: atom_id res chain seq x y z
N MET A 1 -9.77 9.05 11.46
CA MET A 1 -10.18 8.94 10.05
C MET A 1 -9.57 7.65 9.55
N ARG A 2 -10.33 6.77 8.94
CA ARG A 2 -9.78 5.49 8.42
C ARG A 2 -9.39 5.73 6.97
N PHE A 3 -8.10 5.66 6.65
CA PHE A 3 -7.59 5.86 5.30
C PHE A 3 -8.05 4.77 4.32
N ASP A 4 -8.38 3.58 4.83
CA ASP A 4 -8.83 2.44 4.02
C ASP A 4 -9.92 2.83 3.01
N VAL A 5 -10.89 3.67 3.41
CA VAL A 5 -12.00 4.08 2.54
C VAL A 5 -11.53 4.90 1.33
N LEU A 6 -10.40 5.60 1.44
CA LEU A 6 -9.82 6.37 0.33
C LEU A 6 -9.24 5.41 -0.72
N TYR A 7 -8.55 4.35 -0.28
CA TYR A 7 -8.08 3.30 -1.18
C TYR A 7 -9.23 2.60 -1.89
N TYR A 8 -10.32 2.28 -1.18
CA TYR A 8 -11.51 1.68 -1.80
C TYR A 8 -12.11 2.58 -2.87
N LEU A 9 -12.18 3.88 -2.61
CA LEU A 9 -12.75 4.84 -3.54
C LEU A 9 -11.90 4.96 -4.82
N ILE A 10 -10.58 4.96 -4.69
CA ILE A 10 -9.64 4.98 -5.81
C ILE A 10 -9.76 3.69 -6.64
N ASP A 11 -9.78 2.53 -5.99
CA ASP A 11 -9.89 1.24 -6.69
C ASP A 11 -11.25 1.06 -7.38
N ILE A 12 -12.35 1.58 -6.80
CA ILE A 12 -13.65 1.60 -7.46
C ILE A 12 -13.64 2.45 -8.73
N ASP A 13 -12.90 3.55 -8.76
CA ASP A 13 -12.72 4.36 -9.97
C ASP A 13 -12.04 3.59 -11.11
N GLU A 14 -11.11 2.70 -10.76
CA GLU A 14 -10.40 1.86 -11.73
C GLU A 14 -11.22 0.64 -12.16
N THR A 15 -11.82 -0.06 -11.20
CA THR A 15 -12.52 -1.33 -11.44
C THR A 15 -13.97 -1.15 -11.89
N HIS A 16 -14.58 0.00 -11.63
CA HIS A 16 -15.99 0.28 -11.77
C HIS A 16 -16.91 -0.72 -11.03
N SER A 17 -16.38 -1.42 -10.01
CA SER A 17 -17.05 -2.53 -9.34
C SER A 17 -16.70 -2.63 -7.85
N ILE A 18 -17.67 -2.36 -6.97
CA ILE A 18 -17.51 -2.55 -5.52
C ILE A 18 -17.16 -4.01 -5.19
N ASN A 19 -17.69 -4.96 -5.96
CA ASN A 19 -17.41 -6.38 -5.72
C ASN A 19 -15.97 -6.75 -6.10
N ALA A 20 -15.45 -6.23 -7.21
CA ALA A 20 -14.05 -6.44 -7.60
C ALA A 20 -13.11 -5.81 -6.57
N THR A 21 -13.38 -4.59 -6.12
CA THR A 21 -12.64 -3.94 -5.04
C THR A 21 -12.68 -4.77 -3.76
N ALA A 22 -13.85 -5.31 -3.37
CA ALA A 22 -13.97 -6.16 -2.19
C ALA A 22 -13.08 -7.41 -2.26
N GLN A 23 -13.00 -8.04 -3.44
CA GLN A 23 -12.12 -9.17 -3.67
C GLN A 23 -10.64 -8.78 -3.58
N ARG A 24 -10.23 -7.65 -4.16
CA ARG A 24 -8.85 -7.16 -4.10
C ARG A 24 -8.41 -6.86 -2.67
N PHE A 25 -9.27 -6.23 -1.87
CA PHE A 25 -8.96 -5.89 -0.49
C PHE A 25 -9.26 -7.01 0.53
N PHE A 26 -9.67 -8.20 0.06
CA PHE A 26 -9.99 -9.36 0.92
C PHE A 26 -11.04 -9.05 2.00
N ILE A 27 -12.01 -8.22 1.68
CA ILE A 27 -13.12 -7.85 2.56
C ILE A 27 -14.47 -8.08 1.86
N THR A 28 -15.56 -7.95 2.61
CA THR A 28 -16.90 -8.15 2.06
C THR A 28 -17.40 -6.91 1.34
N GLN A 29 -18.14 -7.09 0.25
CA GLN A 29 -18.78 -6.00 -0.50
C GLN A 29 -19.67 -5.09 0.38
N PRO A 30 -20.47 -5.61 1.36
CA PRO A 30 -21.19 -4.76 2.29
C PRO A 30 -20.30 -3.88 3.16
N ALA A 31 -19.10 -4.34 3.52
CA ALA A 31 -18.16 -3.54 4.32
C ALA A 31 -17.68 -2.31 3.53
N ILE A 32 -17.28 -2.48 2.26
CA ILE A 32 -16.92 -1.35 1.38
C ILE A 32 -18.10 -0.42 1.19
N SER A 33 -19.29 -0.95 0.85
CA SER A 33 -20.47 -0.14 0.66
C SER A 33 -20.80 0.71 1.88
N THR A 34 -20.68 0.12 3.08
CA THR A 34 -20.90 0.84 4.34
C THR A 34 -19.84 1.93 4.55
N ALA A 35 -18.57 1.64 4.28
CA ALA A 35 -17.49 2.61 4.40
C ALA A 35 -17.70 3.81 3.47
N ILE A 36 -18.05 3.57 2.20
CA ILE A 36 -18.36 4.64 1.23
C ILE A 36 -19.58 5.46 1.66
N VAL A 37 -20.69 4.81 2.07
CA VAL A 37 -21.88 5.53 2.55
C VAL A 37 -21.56 6.41 3.76
N ASN A 38 -20.71 5.94 4.68
CA ASN A 38 -20.31 6.74 5.84
C ASN A 38 -19.43 7.92 5.44
N LEU A 39 -18.55 7.76 4.46
CA LEU A 39 -17.76 8.85 3.91
C LEU A 39 -18.68 9.89 3.23
N GLU A 40 -19.61 9.46 2.37
CA GLU A 40 -20.59 10.32 1.73
C GLU A 40 -21.42 11.11 2.75
N LYS A 41 -21.90 10.45 3.81
CA LYS A 41 -22.63 11.11 4.90
C LYS A 41 -21.79 12.16 5.62
N SER A 42 -20.51 11.87 5.89
CA SER A 42 -19.62 12.82 6.57
C SER A 42 -19.30 14.04 5.71
N MET A 43 -19.27 13.87 4.38
CA MET A 43 -18.99 14.94 3.42
C MET A 43 -20.27 15.65 2.93
N GLY A 44 -21.44 15.07 3.18
CA GLY A 44 -22.73 15.62 2.76
C GLY A 44 -23.00 15.55 1.25
N VAL A 45 -22.20 14.77 0.51
CA VAL A 45 -22.30 14.64 -0.95
C VAL A 45 -22.22 13.19 -1.39
N LYS A 46 -22.80 12.87 -2.55
CA LYS A 46 -22.62 11.57 -3.20
C LYS A 46 -21.31 11.54 -3.96
N LEU A 47 -20.51 10.48 -3.72
CA LEU A 47 -19.20 10.28 -4.36
C LEU A 47 -19.29 9.28 -5.51
N LEU A 48 -20.21 8.32 -5.43
CA LEU A 48 -20.38 7.27 -6.42
C LEU A 48 -21.82 7.25 -6.93
N GLU A 49 -22.00 6.91 -8.21
CA GLU A 49 -23.28 6.69 -8.86
C GLU A 49 -23.26 5.42 -9.71
N ARG A 50 -24.44 4.86 -9.98
CA ARG A 50 -24.59 3.72 -10.87
C ARG A 50 -24.72 4.19 -12.32
N SER A 51 -23.96 3.55 -13.20
CA SER A 51 -24.01 3.78 -14.64
C SER A 51 -24.24 2.46 -15.40
N ALA A 52 -24.38 2.54 -16.73
CA ALA A 52 -24.42 1.35 -17.59
C ALA A 52 -23.12 0.54 -17.56
N HIS A 53 -22.02 1.16 -17.14
CA HIS A 53 -20.69 0.55 -17.06
C HIS A 53 -20.30 0.13 -15.64
N GLY A 54 -21.24 0.12 -14.71
CA GLY A 54 -21.00 -0.22 -13.31
C GLY A 54 -21.10 0.98 -12.37
N VAL A 55 -20.27 1.04 -11.36
CA VAL A 55 -20.22 2.13 -10.39
C VAL A 55 -19.13 3.12 -10.81
N VAL A 56 -19.48 4.38 -10.93
CA VAL A 56 -18.56 5.44 -11.37
C VAL A 56 -18.56 6.62 -10.40
N PRO A 57 -17.47 7.36 -10.28
CA PRO A 57 -17.43 8.56 -9.46
C PRO A 57 -18.29 9.69 -10.04
N THR A 58 -18.97 10.41 -9.15
CA THR A 58 -19.62 11.70 -9.47
C THR A 58 -18.56 12.79 -9.75
N ALA A 59 -19.01 14.00 -10.11
CA ALA A 59 -18.10 15.14 -10.23
C ALA A 59 -17.39 15.46 -8.89
N GLU A 60 -18.12 15.36 -7.78
CA GLU A 60 -17.60 15.51 -6.41
C GLU A 60 -16.70 14.33 -6.05
N GLY A 61 -17.07 13.10 -6.44
CA GLY A 61 -16.27 11.89 -6.23
C GLY A 61 -14.89 11.99 -6.87
N ARG A 62 -14.80 12.48 -8.10
CA ARG A 62 -13.50 12.70 -8.79
C ARG A 62 -12.60 13.68 -8.03
N LYS A 63 -13.16 14.79 -7.51
CA LYS A 63 -12.38 15.72 -6.69
C LYS A 63 -11.84 15.08 -5.41
N VAL A 64 -12.68 14.25 -4.77
CA VAL A 64 -12.28 13.51 -3.56
C VAL A 64 -11.20 12.48 -3.89
N ILE A 65 -11.29 11.75 -5.01
CA ILE A 65 -10.28 10.79 -5.46
C ILE A 65 -8.93 11.49 -5.70
N GLU A 66 -8.93 12.62 -6.40
CA GLU A 66 -7.69 13.39 -6.61
C GLU A 66 -7.07 13.86 -5.29
N ALA A 67 -7.90 14.34 -4.36
CA ALA A 67 -7.43 14.73 -3.03
C ALA A 67 -6.92 13.51 -2.24
N ALA A 68 -7.62 12.38 -2.33
CA ALA A 68 -7.24 11.14 -1.67
C ALA A 68 -5.87 10.64 -2.15
N LYS A 69 -5.61 10.65 -3.45
CA LYS A 69 -4.30 10.27 -4.02
C LYS A 69 -3.17 11.13 -3.45
N LYS A 70 -3.38 12.44 -3.31
CA LYS A 70 -2.39 13.34 -2.71
C LYS A 70 -2.18 13.07 -1.23
N ILE A 71 -3.26 12.90 -0.46
CA ILE A 71 -3.19 12.61 0.98
C ILE A 71 -2.44 11.30 1.25
N LEU A 72 -2.74 10.26 0.47
CA LEU A 72 -2.09 8.97 0.62
C LEU A 72 -0.61 9.06 0.24
N HIS A 73 -0.27 9.77 -0.81
CA HIS A 73 1.13 10.01 -1.19
C HIS A 73 1.92 10.76 -0.10
N GLU A 74 1.36 11.83 0.46
CA GLU A 74 2.00 12.56 1.58
C GLU A 74 2.13 11.69 2.83
N TRP A 75 1.16 10.81 3.08
CA TRP A 75 1.24 9.85 4.17
C TRP A 75 2.38 8.84 3.96
N ASP A 76 2.49 8.28 2.76
CA ASP A 76 3.56 7.34 2.40
C ASP A 76 4.94 8.01 2.55
N LEU A 77 5.09 9.28 2.10
CA LEU A 77 6.32 10.06 2.31
C LEU A 77 6.65 10.29 3.79
N LEU A 78 5.63 10.56 4.61
CA LEU A 78 5.82 10.72 6.06
C LEU A 78 6.30 9.42 6.70
N GLU A 79 5.68 8.29 6.36
CA GLU A 79 6.11 6.98 6.86
C GLU A 79 7.56 6.68 6.46
N GLN A 80 7.93 6.90 5.20
CA GLN A 80 9.31 6.74 4.73
C GLN A 80 10.30 7.61 5.52
N ASN A 81 9.97 8.89 5.72
CA ASN A 81 10.82 9.82 6.47
C ASN A 81 10.99 9.42 7.95
N LEU A 82 9.93 8.89 8.58
CA LEU A 82 10.00 8.42 9.96
C LEU A 82 10.89 7.17 10.09
N HIS A 83 10.85 6.29 9.09
CA HIS A 83 11.74 5.12 9.05
C HIS A 83 13.19 5.51 8.77
N GLN A 84 13.43 6.49 7.89
CA GLN A 84 14.76 7.02 7.63
C GLN A 84 15.39 7.70 8.87
N THR A 85 14.60 8.46 9.64
CA THR A 85 15.10 9.12 10.85
C THR A 85 15.52 8.11 11.92
N ALA A 86 14.92 6.93 11.96
CA ALA A 86 15.33 5.84 12.84
C ALA A 86 16.64 5.17 12.37
N ALA A 87 16.89 5.14 11.06
CA ALA A 87 18.13 4.59 10.46
C ALA A 87 19.30 5.57 10.58
N ASP A 88 19.07 6.88 10.47
CA ASP A 88 20.12 7.92 10.59
C ASP A 88 20.69 8.04 12.01
N ALA A 89 20.02 7.51 13.02
CA ALA A 89 20.52 7.49 14.40
C ALA A 89 21.66 6.48 14.61
N VAL A 90 21.90 5.58 13.67
CA VAL A 90 23.04 4.65 13.66
C VAL A 90 23.97 5.06 12.52
N GLN A 91 24.87 6.00 12.79
CA GLN A 91 26.02 6.31 11.92
C GLN A 91 26.94 5.08 11.83
N SER A 92 26.60 4.11 11.01
CA SER A 92 27.50 3.04 10.64
C SER A 92 27.66 3.04 9.11
N SER A 93 28.88 2.76 8.66
CA SER A 93 29.26 2.66 7.24
C SER A 93 28.66 1.43 6.55
N PHE A 94 27.39 1.15 6.78
CA PHE A 94 26.68 0.02 6.21
C PHE A 94 25.95 0.43 4.94
N VAL A 95 25.93 -0.47 3.98
CA VAL A 95 25.13 -0.32 2.75
C VAL A 95 23.75 -0.90 3.03
N PRO A 96 22.69 -0.10 3.08
CA PRO A 96 21.35 -0.63 3.30
C PRO A 96 20.88 -1.40 2.06
N ILE A 97 20.32 -2.58 2.26
CA ILE A 97 19.62 -3.35 1.24
C ILE A 97 18.17 -3.52 1.71
N ASN A 98 17.22 -3.01 0.95
CA ASN A 98 15.82 -3.12 1.26
C ASN A 98 15.20 -4.32 0.52
N ILE A 99 14.60 -5.25 1.27
CA ILE A 99 13.95 -6.44 0.72
C ILE A 99 12.46 -6.36 0.99
N LEU A 100 11.66 -6.30 -0.06
CA LEU A 100 10.21 -6.42 0.03
C LEU A 100 9.80 -7.87 -0.16
N CYS A 101 9.11 -8.44 0.82
CA CYS A 101 8.70 -9.83 0.82
C CYS A 101 7.18 -9.99 0.97
N ALA A 102 6.56 -10.78 0.09
CA ALA A 102 5.18 -11.20 0.26
C ALA A 102 5.03 -12.30 1.33
N SER A 103 3.90 -12.31 2.05
CA SER A 103 3.69 -13.01 3.32
C SER A 103 3.91 -14.54 3.35
N GLY A 104 3.99 -15.22 2.21
CA GLY A 104 4.13 -16.69 2.19
C GLY A 104 5.54 -17.22 2.45
N LEU A 105 6.58 -16.44 2.17
CA LEU A 105 7.97 -16.89 2.18
C LEU A 105 8.80 -16.39 3.35
N THR A 106 8.30 -15.39 4.07
CA THR A 106 9.05 -14.65 5.10
C THR A 106 9.64 -15.60 6.15
N ASN A 107 8.84 -16.52 6.68
CA ASN A 107 9.27 -17.38 7.79
C ASN A 107 10.22 -18.52 7.34
N LEU A 108 10.18 -18.89 6.07
CA LEU A 108 10.95 -20.03 5.56
C LEU A 108 12.28 -19.62 4.93
N LEU A 109 12.29 -18.55 4.13
CA LEU A 109 13.45 -18.15 3.33
C LEU A 109 14.29 -17.04 3.98
N ILE A 110 13.64 -16.13 4.71
CA ILE A 110 14.33 -14.96 5.26
C ILE A 110 15.38 -15.32 6.32
N PRO A 111 15.11 -16.15 7.33
CA PRO A 111 16.11 -16.46 8.35
C PRO A 111 17.41 -17.04 7.78
N PRO A 112 17.40 -18.10 6.94
CA PRO A 112 18.63 -18.65 6.38
C PRO A 112 19.34 -17.69 5.41
N MET A 113 18.58 -16.83 4.73
CA MET A 113 19.15 -15.81 3.85
C MET A 113 19.88 -14.73 4.66
N LEU A 114 19.29 -14.21 5.74
CA LEU A 114 19.94 -13.24 6.62
C LEU A 114 21.21 -13.79 7.24
N GLU A 115 21.20 -15.04 7.73
CA GLU A 115 22.39 -15.69 8.25
C GLU A 115 23.51 -15.81 7.19
N ALA A 116 23.15 -16.10 5.94
CA ALA A 116 24.11 -16.20 4.85
C ALA A 116 24.68 -14.83 4.46
N VAL A 117 23.86 -13.78 4.47
CA VAL A 117 24.28 -12.39 4.21
C VAL A 117 25.20 -11.91 5.30
N ASP A 118 24.82 -12.05 6.57
CA ASP A 118 25.62 -11.60 7.72
C ASP A 118 27.01 -12.25 7.75
N LYS A 119 27.06 -13.55 7.44
CA LYS A 119 28.37 -14.28 7.36
C LYS A 119 29.24 -13.83 6.20
N LYS A 120 28.66 -13.47 5.06
CA LYS A 120 29.40 -13.18 3.82
C LYS A 120 29.69 -11.69 3.64
N PHE A 121 28.80 -10.85 4.16
CA PHE A 121 28.82 -9.40 3.98
C PHE A 121 28.52 -8.66 5.30
N PRO A 122 29.44 -8.68 6.30
CA PRO A 122 29.19 -8.12 7.63
C PRO A 122 29.00 -6.59 7.66
N HIS A 123 29.10 -5.91 6.50
CA HIS A 123 28.92 -4.46 6.36
C HIS A 123 27.63 -4.10 5.63
N VAL A 124 26.76 -5.08 5.38
CA VAL A 124 25.45 -4.87 4.74
C VAL A 124 24.39 -4.89 5.82
N ASP A 125 23.61 -3.81 5.89
CA ASP A 125 22.41 -3.75 6.71
C ASP A 125 21.20 -4.13 5.85
N VAL A 126 20.42 -5.10 6.30
CA VAL A 126 19.27 -5.61 5.55
C VAL A 126 17.99 -5.13 6.22
N ALA A 127 17.31 -4.20 5.60
CA ALA A 127 15.96 -3.81 6.00
C ALA A 127 14.92 -4.71 5.32
N LEU A 128 14.04 -5.30 6.11
CA LEU A 128 12.96 -6.16 5.64
C LEU A 128 11.64 -5.43 5.76
N GLU A 129 11.01 -5.16 4.62
CA GLU A 129 9.63 -4.75 4.56
C GLU A 129 8.73 -5.95 4.27
N HIS A 130 7.79 -6.19 5.17
CA HIS A 130 6.81 -7.25 5.04
C HIS A 130 5.46 -6.66 4.68
N THR A 131 4.89 -7.11 3.56
CA THR A 131 3.52 -6.77 3.21
C THR A 131 2.64 -8.01 3.17
N SER A 132 1.49 -7.94 3.85
CA SER A 132 0.44 -8.97 3.78
C SER A 132 -0.51 -8.75 2.60
N SER A 133 -0.43 -7.61 1.93
CA SER A 133 -1.26 -7.26 0.79
C SER A 133 -0.46 -7.41 -0.50
N ILE A 134 -0.92 -8.33 -1.34
CA ILE A 134 -0.37 -8.51 -2.70
C ILE A 134 -0.48 -7.23 -3.53
N GLU A 135 -1.46 -6.40 -3.22
CA GLU A 135 -1.73 -5.14 -3.91
C GLU A 135 -0.73 -4.04 -3.52
N VAL A 136 -0.39 -3.94 -2.24
CA VAL A 136 0.69 -3.05 -1.77
C VAL A 136 2.01 -3.50 -2.38
N PHE A 137 2.27 -4.82 -2.42
CA PHE A 137 3.44 -5.39 -3.07
C PHE A 137 3.50 -5.04 -4.56
N LEU A 138 2.41 -5.25 -5.32
CA LEU A 138 2.35 -4.94 -6.75
C LEU A 138 2.46 -3.43 -7.00
N ARG A 139 1.87 -2.60 -6.16
CA ARG A 139 1.97 -1.15 -6.27
C ARG A 139 3.41 -0.68 -6.06
N GLN A 140 4.10 -1.12 -5.03
CA GLN A 140 5.51 -0.83 -4.80
C GLN A 140 6.39 -1.39 -5.93
N PHE A 141 6.03 -2.54 -6.52
CA PHE A 141 6.72 -3.11 -7.67
C PHE A 141 6.57 -2.29 -8.95
N TYR A 142 5.38 -1.69 -9.19
CA TYR A 142 5.11 -0.87 -10.37
C TYR A 142 5.50 0.60 -10.20
N ASP A 143 5.38 1.14 -9.00
CA ASP A 143 5.82 2.49 -8.64
C ASP A 143 7.31 2.54 -8.29
N TYR A 144 8.12 1.66 -8.89
CA TYR A 144 9.55 1.50 -8.68
C TYR A 144 10.24 2.86 -8.49
N ASN A 145 10.32 3.29 -7.23
CA ASN A 145 11.06 4.43 -6.77
C ASN A 145 12.20 3.90 -5.89
N ASP A 146 13.37 3.86 -6.44
CA ASP A 146 14.75 3.82 -5.89
C ASP A 146 15.06 3.24 -4.48
N THR A 147 14.10 2.71 -3.73
CA THR A 147 14.34 2.29 -2.34
C THR A 147 14.29 0.78 -2.08
N THR A 148 13.84 -0.01 -3.04
CA THR A 148 13.78 -1.47 -2.89
C THR A 148 14.74 -2.15 -3.84
N ASP A 149 15.72 -2.88 -3.29
CA ASP A 149 16.77 -3.52 -4.07
C ASP A 149 16.42 -4.95 -4.50
N ILE A 150 15.54 -5.63 -3.74
CA ILE A 150 15.17 -7.03 -3.98
C ILE A 150 13.65 -7.25 -3.73
N PHE A 151 12.98 -7.86 -4.70
CA PHE A 151 11.59 -8.31 -4.59
C PHE A 151 11.53 -9.83 -4.53
N LEU A 152 10.87 -10.38 -3.49
CA LEU A 152 10.62 -11.81 -3.37
C LEU A 152 9.12 -12.09 -3.56
N VAL A 153 8.81 -12.76 -4.66
CA VAL A 153 7.43 -13.13 -5.06
C VAL A 153 7.32 -14.65 -5.12
N THR A 154 6.18 -15.19 -4.68
CA THR A 154 5.74 -16.58 -4.94
C THR A 154 4.66 -16.62 -5.99
#